data_9f5da4c6744ab6a751759042fd7397c1
#
_entry.id   9f5da4c6744ab6a751759042fd7397c1
#
_cell.length_a   1.000
_cell.length_b   1.000
_cell.length_c   1.000
_cell.angle_alpha   90.00
_cell.angle_beta   90.00
_cell.angle_gamma   90.00
#
_symmetry.space_group_name_H-M   'P 1'
#
loop_
_entity.id
_entity.type
_entity.pdbx_description
1 polymer ?
#
loop_
_entity_poly.entity_id
_entity_poly.type
_entity_poly.pdbx_seq_one_letter_code
_entity_poly.pdbx_strand_id
1 'polypeptide(L)'
;MRIGVCLPSRGYVYSRTMEDILRNTQGRTDIEFFFSHGRGIPDSANFITNNALDAGVDYIWFVEDDQKLPADILEQMLAQNEDVVICDYPIGRFGNCVKVYPNGTIRAGLG
;
A
#
# COMPACT_ATOMS: atom_id res chain seq x y z
N MET A 1 -15.94 2.77 5.10
CA MET A 1 -14.49 2.99 4.88
C MET A 1 -14.15 2.66 3.43
N ARG A 2 -13.43 3.53 2.78
CA ARG A 2 -12.98 3.32 1.39
C ARG A 2 -11.46 3.32 1.36
N ILE A 3 -10.88 2.35 0.69
CA ILE A 3 -9.43 2.17 0.61
C ILE A 3 -8.99 2.33 -0.84
N GLY A 4 -8.06 3.25 -1.08
CA GLY A 4 -7.43 3.43 -2.37
C GLY A 4 -6.16 2.61 -2.45
N VAL A 5 -6.13 1.62 -3.33
CA VAL A 5 -4.90 0.87 -3.63
C VAL A 5 -4.17 1.63 -4.73
N CYS A 6 -3.03 2.18 -4.39
CA CYS A 6 -2.27 3.07 -5.27
C CYS A 6 -1.03 2.37 -5.79
N LEU A 7 -0.96 2.22 -7.11
CA LEU A 7 0.12 1.51 -7.82
C LEU A 7 0.86 2.44 -8.76
N PRO A 8 1.88 3.15 -8.29
CA PRO A 8 2.80 3.82 -9.20
C PRO A 8 3.61 2.76 -9.94
N SER A 9 3.60 2.78 -11.26
CA SER A 9 4.24 1.73 -12.03
C SER A 9 5.07 2.28 -13.19
N ARG A 10 5.98 1.44 -13.68
CA ARG A 10 6.79 1.73 -14.87
C ARG A 10 6.02 1.51 -16.16
N GLY A 11 4.75 1.10 -16.08
CA GLY A 11 3.90 0.77 -17.21
C GLY A 11 3.37 -0.65 -17.16
N TYR A 12 3.80 -1.44 -16.18
CA TYR A 12 3.34 -2.80 -15.94
C TYR A 12 3.45 -3.13 -14.45
N VAL A 13 2.67 -4.10 -14.03
CA VAL A 13 2.74 -4.65 -12.67
C VAL A 13 3.05 -6.14 -12.81
N TYR A 14 3.99 -6.65 -12.04
CA TYR A 14 4.29 -8.07 -12.04
C TYR A 14 3.03 -8.86 -11.70
N SER A 15 2.76 -9.91 -12.45
CA SER A 15 1.56 -10.71 -12.23
C SER A 15 1.47 -11.24 -10.81
N ARG A 16 2.59 -11.60 -10.21
CA ARG A 16 2.65 -12.04 -8.83
C ARG A 16 2.24 -10.95 -7.84
N THR A 17 2.70 -9.73 -8.06
CA THR A 17 2.31 -8.58 -7.23
C THR A 17 0.80 -8.36 -7.32
N MET A 18 0.25 -8.37 -8.52
CA MET A 18 -1.18 -8.21 -8.71
C MET A 18 -1.97 -9.35 -8.07
N GLU A 19 -1.48 -10.58 -8.19
CA GLU A 19 -2.10 -11.73 -7.54
C GLU A 19 -2.14 -11.56 -6.02
N ASP A 20 -1.05 -11.09 -5.42
CA ASP A 20 -0.98 -10.83 -3.99
C ASP A 20 -1.95 -9.71 -3.57
N ILE A 21 -2.06 -8.66 -4.38
CA ILE A 21 -3.00 -7.57 -4.13
C ILE A 21 -4.44 -8.09 -4.18
N LEU A 22 -4.76 -8.86 -5.19
CA LEU A 22 -6.11 -9.42 -5.34
C LEU A 22 -6.46 -10.34 -4.17
N ARG A 23 -5.48 -11.12 -3.70
CA ARG A 23 -5.68 -11.98 -2.54
C ARG A 23 -5.94 -11.17 -1.27
N ASN A 24 -5.24 -10.07 -1.10
CA ASN A 24 -5.45 -9.16 0.04
C ASN A 24 -6.80 -8.45 0.01
N THR A 25 -7.34 -8.21 -1.18
CA THR A 25 -8.58 -7.45 -1.36
C THR A 25 -9.79 -8.34 -1.62
N GLN A 26 -9.60 -9.64 -1.67
CA GLN A 26 -10.66 -10.60 -1.94
C GLN A 26 -11.80 -10.47 -0.94
N GLY A 27 -13.02 -10.41 -1.45
CA GLY A 27 -14.22 -10.30 -0.63
C GLY A 27 -14.52 -8.90 -0.09
N ARG A 28 -13.65 -7.92 -0.34
CA ARG A 28 -13.88 -6.54 0.09
C ARG A 28 -14.62 -5.77 -1.01
N THR A 29 -15.55 -4.91 -0.59
CA THR A 29 -16.33 -4.05 -1.49
C THR A 29 -15.94 -2.58 -1.39
N ASP A 30 -14.96 -2.26 -0.55
CA ASP A 30 -14.52 -0.92 -0.23
C ASP A 30 -13.20 -0.53 -0.89
N ILE A 31 -12.79 -1.26 -1.92
CA ILE A 31 -11.50 -1.07 -2.59
C ILE A 31 -11.68 -0.31 -3.91
N GLU A 32 -10.80 0.65 -4.12
CA GLU A 32 -10.70 1.39 -5.37
C GLU A 32 -9.24 1.43 -5.80
N PHE A 33 -8.98 1.21 -7.09
CA PHE A 33 -7.61 1.16 -7.61
C PHE A 33 -7.25 2.45 -8.32
N PHE A 34 -6.02 2.89 -8.11
CA PHE A 34 -5.44 4.07 -8.76
C PHE A 34 -4.09 3.71 -9.33
N PHE A 35 -3.87 4.07 -10.59
CA PHE A 35 -2.65 3.73 -11.31
C PHE A 35 -1.97 4.98 -11.85
N SER A 36 -0.65 4.93 -11.93
CA SER A 36 0.16 5.91 -12.64
C SER A 36 1.24 5.17 -13.41
N HIS A 37 1.47 5.58 -14.65
CA HIS A 37 2.38 4.90 -15.55
C HIS A 37 3.43 5.85 -16.11
N GLY A 38 4.69 5.37 -16.17
CA GLY A 38 5.73 6.05 -16.91
C GLY A 38 6.18 7.40 -16.37
N ARG A 39 5.81 7.74 -15.14
CA ARG A 39 6.22 8.98 -14.48
C ARG A 39 7.40 8.71 -13.55
N GLY A 40 8.21 9.71 -13.29
CA GLY A 40 9.22 9.64 -12.24
C GLY A 40 8.57 9.37 -10.87
N ILE A 41 9.33 8.83 -9.93
CA ILE A 41 8.78 8.37 -8.64
C ILE A 41 8.02 9.48 -7.89
N PRO A 42 8.58 10.70 -7.69
CA PRO A 42 7.83 11.74 -6.97
C PRO A 42 6.56 12.15 -7.69
N ASP A 43 6.59 12.27 -9.01
CA ASP A 43 5.44 12.68 -9.81
C ASP A 43 4.35 11.62 -9.77
N SER A 44 4.72 10.35 -9.84
CA SER A 44 3.76 9.23 -9.74
C SER A 44 3.05 9.21 -8.40
N ALA A 45 3.80 9.36 -7.32
CA ALA A 45 3.22 9.37 -5.97
C ALA A 45 2.26 10.54 -5.79
N ASN A 46 2.66 11.73 -6.23
CA ASN A 46 1.82 12.92 -6.12
C ASN A 46 0.56 12.81 -6.97
N PHE A 47 0.69 12.36 -8.20
CA PHE A 47 -0.44 12.18 -9.11
C PHE A 47 -1.48 11.21 -8.54
N ILE A 48 -1.02 10.06 -8.10
CA ILE A 48 -1.87 9.01 -7.55
C ILE A 48 -2.55 9.48 -6.24
N THR A 49 -1.78 10.11 -5.36
CA THR A 49 -2.29 10.61 -4.09
C THR A 49 -3.40 11.64 -4.32
N ASN A 50 -3.19 12.58 -5.23
CA ASN A 50 -4.19 13.57 -5.56
C ASN A 50 -5.46 12.94 -6.11
N ASN A 51 -5.33 11.95 -7.00
CA ASN A 51 -6.48 11.24 -7.53
C ASN A 51 -7.26 10.50 -6.44
N ALA A 52 -6.56 9.84 -5.53
CA ALA A 52 -7.20 9.13 -4.42
C ALA A 52 -7.91 10.09 -3.46
N LEU A 53 -7.28 11.20 -3.14
CA LEU A 53 -7.88 12.23 -2.28
C LEU A 53 -9.11 12.84 -2.93
N ASP A 54 -9.05 13.13 -4.22
CA ASP A 54 -10.20 13.68 -4.97
C ASP A 54 -11.36 12.69 -5.01
N ALA A 55 -11.07 11.40 -5.02
CA ALA A 55 -12.08 10.36 -4.99
C ALA A 55 -12.70 10.16 -3.59
N GLY A 56 -12.10 10.74 -2.55
CA GLY A 56 -12.64 10.68 -1.20
C GLY A 56 -12.36 9.39 -0.46
N VAL A 57 -11.25 8.72 -0.75
CA VAL A 57 -10.87 7.51 0.00
C VAL A 57 -10.44 7.88 1.42
N ASP A 58 -10.66 6.96 2.35
CA ASP A 58 -10.30 7.15 3.75
C ASP A 58 -8.88 6.71 4.06
N TYR A 59 -8.40 5.71 3.33
CA TYR A 59 -7.05 5.17 3.47
C TYR A 59 -6.41 5.00 2.11
N ILE A 60 -5.10 5.17 2.05
CA ILE A 60 -4.31 4.91 0.86
C ILE A 60 -3.32 3.79 1.18
N TRP A 61 -3.32 2.77 0.34
CA TRP A 61 -2.35 1.69 0.41
C TRP A 61 -1.45 1.76 -0.82
N PHE A 62 -0.20 2.17 -0.61
CA PHE A 62 0.78 2.22 -1.68
C PHE A 62 1.44 0.86 -1.87
N VAL A 63 1.42 0.36 -3.09
CA VAL A 63 2.07 -0.89 -3.47
C VAL A 63 2.94 -0.64 -4.69
N GLU A 64 4.17 -1.07 -4.66
CA GLU A 64 5.06 -1.00 -5.82
C GLU A 64 4.73 -2.10 -6.83
N ASP A 65 5.15 -1.90 -8.08
CA ASP A 65 4.77 -2.78 -9.20
C ASP A 65 5.46 -4.15 -9.17
N ASP A 66 6.46 -4.33 -8.34
CA ASP A 66 7.27 -5.55 -8.23
C ASP A 66 7.33 -6.11 -6.80
N GLN A 67 6.44 -5.65 -5.93
CA GLN A 67 6.47 -6.00 -4.52
C GLN A 67 5.81 -7.36 -4.28
N LYS A 68 6.43 -8.15 -3.42
CA LYS A 68 5.86 -9.43 -2.97
C LYS A 68 5.18 -9.20 -1.62
N LEU A 69 3.91 -9.58 -1.52
CA LEU A 69 3.10 -9.28 -0.36
C LEU A 69 2.58 -10.56 0.32
N PRO A 70 2.56 -10.59 1.66
CA PRO A 70 1.82 -11.61 2.38
C PRO A 70 0.32 -11.53 2.06
N ALA A 71 -0.38 -12.64 2.17
CA ALA A 71 -1.78 -12.75 1.77
C ALA A 71 -2.74 -11.92 2.64
N ASP A 72 -2.32 -11.53 3.84
CA ASP A 72 -3.14 -10.83 4.81
C ASP A 72 -2.54 -9.50 5.28
N ILE A 73 -1.59 -8.95 4.52
CA ILE A 73 -0.89 -7.75 4.97
C ILE A 73 -1.81 -6.54 5.12
N LEU A 74 -2.80 -6.39 4.24
CA LEU A 74 -3.75 -5.29 4.35
C LEU A 74 -4.53 -5.37 5.65
N GLU A 75 -5.02 -6.55 6.00
CA GLU A 75 -5.74 -6.76 7.25
C GLU A 75 -4.86 -6.48 8.46
N GLN A 76 -3.61 -6.93 8.42
CA GLN A 76 -2.65 -6.67 9.49
C GLN A 76 -2.37 -5.18 9.66
N MET A 77 -2.22 -4.45 8.56
CA MET A 77 -2.00 -3.01 8.62
C MET A 77 -3.22 -2.28 9.19
N LEU A 78 -4.41 -2.63 8.75
CA LEU A 78 -5.65 -2.04 9.26
C LEU A 78 -5.85 -2.34 10.74
N ALA A 79 -5.47 -3.53 11.20
CA ALA A 79 -5.57 -3.93 12.59
C ALA A 79 -4.70 -3.10 13.53
N GLN A 80 -3.67 -2.42 13.02
CA GLN A 80 -2.83 -1.54 13.81
C GLN A 80 -3.57 -0.30 14.29
N ASN A 81 -4.64 0.09 13.62
CA ASN A 81 -5.46 1.25 13.95
C ASN A 81 -4.65 2.54 14.15
N GLU A 82 -3.71 2.77 13.25
CA GLU A 82 -2.84 3.94 13.27
C GLU A 82 -3.04 4.77 12.00
N ASP A 83 -2.66 6.05 12.08
CA ASP A 83 -2.79 6.96 10.93
C ASP A 83 -1.85 6.56 9.80
N VAL A 84 -0.65 6.09 10.12
CA VAL A 84 0.35 5.64 9.15
C VAL A 84 0.94 4.33 9.60
N VAL A 85 0.91 3.34 8.70
CA VAL A 85 1.57 2.05 8.92
C VAL A 85 2.51 1.80 7.75
N ILE A 86 3.74 1.47 8.05
CA ILE A 86 4.74 1.13 7.05
C ILE A 86 5.18 -0.31 7.29
N CYS A 87 5.19 -1.10 6.22
CA CYS A 87 5.74 -2.43 6.26
C CYS A 87 7.19 -2.37 5.84
N ASP A 88 8.05 -2.82 6.73
CA ASP A 88 9.45 -2.98 6.43
C ASP A 88 9.61 -4.28 5.65
N TYR A 89 10.09 -4.19 4.42
CA TYR A 89 10.49 -5.36 3.65
C TYR A 89 11.98 -5.26 3.41
N PRO A 90 12.70 -6.24 3.89
CA PRO A 90 14.12 -6.23 3.73
C PRO A 90 14.47 -6.44 2.26
N ILE A 91 15.58 -5.87 1.90
CA ILE A 91 16.34 -6.40 0.77
C ILE A 91 16.81 -7.77 1.26
N GLY A 92 15.93 -8.78 1.21
CA GLY A 92 16.31 -10.12 1.63
C GLY A 92 15.24 -10.93 2.36
N ARG A 93 15.09 -10.90 3.67
CA ARG A 93 14.43 -11.98 4.39
C ARG A 93 13.19 -11.68 5.21
N PHE A 94 12.98 -10.48 5.68
CA PHE A 94 11.94 -10.25 6.68
C PHE A 94 11.20 -8.95 6.44
N GLY A 95 9.88 -9.03 6.34
CA GLY A 95 9.05 -7.84 6.39
C GLY A 95 8.54 -7.64 7.80
N ASN A 96 8.85 -6.50 8.38
CA ASN A 96 8.26 -6.06 9.64
C ASN A 96 7.37 -4.86 9.38
N CYS A 97 6.19 -4.85 9.95
CA CYS A 97 5.37 -3.65 9.95
C CYS A 97 5.94 -2.67 10.96
N VAL A 98 6.06 -1.43 10.54
CA VAL A 98 6.58 -0.36 11.36
C VAL A 98 5.43 0.60 11.68
N LYS A 99 5.19 0.84 12.96
CA LYS A 99 4.24 1.86 13.40
C LYS A 99 4.93 3.21 13.50
N VAL A 100 4.34 4.20 12.86
CA VAL A 100 4.77 5.59 13.00
C VAL A 100 3.73 6.31 13.87
N TYR A 101 4.15 6.77 15.01
CA TYR A 101 3.29 7.52 15.93
C TYR A 101 3.27 9.01 15.57
N PRO A 102 2.22 9.75 15.98
CA PRO A 102 2.13 11.18 15.66
C PRO A 102 3.31 12.02 16.14
N ASN A 103 4.03 11.57 17.17
CA ASN A 103 5.23 12.25 17.67
C ASN A 103 6.51 11.90 16.91
N GLY A 104 6.41 11.16 15.82
CA GLY A 104 7.54 10.73 15.02
C GLY A 104 8.27 9.49 15.53
N THR A 105 7.80 8.89 16.62
CA THR A 105 8.37 7.63 17.11
C THR A 105 8.03 6.50 16.15
N ILE A 106 9.03 5.70 15.83
CA ILE A 106 8.88 4.53 14.99
C ILE A 106 9.00 3.28 15.86
N ARG A 107 8.05 2.37 15.70
CA ARG A 107 8.06 1.12 16.43
C ARG A 107 7.90 -0.04 15.46
N ALA A 108 8.89 -0.93 15.43
CA ALA A 108 8.79 -2.15 14.63
C ALA A 108 7.77 -3.08 15.25
N GLY A 109 6.81 -3.50 14.44
CA GLY A 109 5.83 -4.50 14.82
C GLY A 109 6.03 -5.74 13.98
N LEU A 110 5.58 -6.88 14.50
CA LEU A 110 5.51 -8.09 13.71
C LEU A 110 4.27 -8.02 12.84
N GLY A 111 4.52 -8.01 11.54
CA GLY A 111 3.46 -8.07 10.55
C GLY A 111 2.83 -9.43 10.47
#